data_613bd50b7012e4ed946579cab98d1fa5
#
_entry.id   613bd50b7012e4ed946579cab98d1fa5
#
_cell.length_a   1.000
_cell.length_b   1.000
_cell.length_c   1.000
_cell.angle_alpha   90.00
_cell.angle_beta   90.00
_cell.angle_gamma   90.00
#
_symmetry.space_group_name_H-M   'P 1'
#
loop_
_entity.id
_entity.type
_entity.pdbx_description
1 polymer ?
#
loop_
_entity_poly.entity_id
_entity_poly.type
_entity_poly.pdbx_seq_one_letter_code
_entity_poly.pdbx_strand_id
1 'polypeptide(L)'
;MAGEVVAERLGKELQFLAEPSWEKRVLGVLLYGSWARGDAGPDSDIDLCLVAPEAEDRAGLWREFVSHLRSEKYDLRIFEILPLYIKMAVIEEGQVLWSRDILELYEYFYPFRREWDDQKHRHDLSPGEMRELIAAARRARAGGGP
;
A
#
# COMPACT_ATOMS: atom_id res chain seq x y z
N MET A 1 -1.57 -5.04 17.89
CA MET A 1 -1.10 -6.39 18.21
C MET A 1 -1.22 -7.36 17.07
N ALA A 2 -2.42 -7.63 16.55
CA ALA A 2 -2.55 -8.50 15.38
C ALA A 2 -1.78 -7.96 14.17
N GLY A 3 -1.79 -6.63 13.97
CA GLY A 3 -1.03 -5.97 12.91
C GLY A 3 0.48 -6.13 13.07
N GLU A 4 0.98 -6.12 14.29
CA GLU A 4 2.42 -6.31 14.56
C GLU A 4 2.85 -7.74 14.24
N VAL A 5 2.03 -8.73 14.57
CA VAL A 5 2.31 -10.13 14.26
C VAL A 5 2.33 -10.36 12.75
N VAL A 6 1.38 -9.75 12.02
CA VAL A 6 1.33 -9.82 10.56
C VAL A 6 2.56 -9.14 9.96
N ALA A 7 2.93 -7.96 10.45
CA ALA A 7 4.11 -7.24 9.96
C ALA A 7 5.40 -8.03 10.18
N GLU A 8 5.53 -8.70 11.33
CA GLU A 8 6.69 -9.54 11.62
C GLU A 8 6.76 -10.74 10.68
N ARG A 9 5.63 -11.41 10.44
CA ARG A 9 5.55 -12.53 9.50
C ARG A 9 5.90 -12.08 8.09
N LEU A 10 5.34 -10.95 7.66
CA LEU A 10 5.62 -10.38 6.33
C LEU A 10 7.07 -9.98 6.18
N GLY A 11 7.69 -9.47 7.24
CA GLY A 11 9.10 -9.15 7.21
C GLY A 11 9.97 -10.34 6.82
N LYS A 12 9.61 -11.54 7.26
CA LYS A 12 10.29 -12.77 6.89
C LYS A 12 10.03 -13.16 5.43
N GLU A 13 8.78 -13.06 4.98
CA GLU A 13 8.43 -13.37 3.59
C GLU A 13 9.04 -12.39 2.60
N LEU A 14 9.29 -11.16 3.03
CA LEU A 14 9.85 -10.10 2.20
C LEU A 14 11.38 -10.05 2.21
N GLN A 15 12.05 -11.04 2.79
CA GLN A 15 13.52 -11.09 2.81
C GLN A 15 14.15 -11.11 1.42
N PHE A 16 13.42 -11.57 0.40
CA PHE A 16 13.89 -11.53 -0.97
C PHE A 16 14.21 -10.11 -1.46
N LEU A 17 13.60 -9.09 -0.85
CA LEU A 17 13.84 -7.68 -1.18
C LEU A 17 15.25 -7.21 -0.81
N ALA A 18 15.99 -7.99 -0.04
CA ALA A 18 17.39 -7.70 0.25
C ALA A 18 18.30 -7.85 -0.97
N GLU A 19 17.86 -8.55 -2.02
CA GLU A 19 18.61 -8.66 -3.25
C GLU A 19 18.69 -7.30 -3.95
N PRO A 20 19.90 -6.87 -4.42
CA PRO A 20 20.09 -5.54 -4.98
C PRO A 20 19.21 -5.20 -6.18
N SER A 21 18.77 -6.21 -6.94
CA SER A 21 17.90 -5.98 -8.09
C SER A 21 16.57 -5.33 -7.70
N TRP A 22 16.07 -5.59 -6.49
CA TRP A 22 14.80 -5.02 -6.02
C TRP A 22 14.92 -3.54 -5.66
N GLU A 23 16.06 -3.13 -5.09
CA GLU A 23 16.28 -1.72 -4.75
C GLU A 23 16.20 -0.79 -5.95
N LYS A 24 16.52 -1.29 -7.13
CA LYS A 24 16.46 -0.51 -8.37
C LYS A 24 15.04 -0.34 -8.89
N ARG A 25 14.13 -1.21 -8.51
CA ARG A 25 12.78 -1.28 -9.05
C ARG A 25 11.69 -0.87 -8.08
N VAL A 26 11.95 -1.03 -6.78
CA VAL A 26 10.95 -0.82 -5.74
C VAL A 26 11.47 0.19 -4.73
N LEU A 27 10.67 1.23 -4.46
CA LEU A 27 10.99 2.23 -3.46
C LEU A 27 10.56 1.78 -2.06
N GLY A 28 9.42 1.12 -1.94
CA GLY A 28 8.95 0.66 -0.66
C GLY A 28 7.78 -0.30 -0.76
N VAL A 29 7.51 -0.98 0.36
CA VAL A 29 6.37 -1.88 0.52
C VAL A 29 5.70 -1.55 1.84
N LEU A 30 4.38 -1.32 1.82
CA LEU A 30 3.62 -0.95 3.01
C LEU A 30 2.46 -1.91 3.23
N LEU A 31 2.18 -2.16 4.50
CA LEU A 31 0.94 -2.79 4.95
C LEU A 31 -0.08 -1.67 5.16
N TYR A 32 -1.28 -1.80 4.62
CA TYR A 32 -2.33 -0.82 4.82
C TYR A 32 -3.67 -1.52 5.05
N GLY A 33 -4.75 -0.75 5.18
CA GLY A 33 -6.06 -1.31 5.39
C GLY A 33 -6.28 -1.84 6.80
N SER A 34 -7.18 -2.80 6.93
CA SER A 34 -7.68 -3.27 8.23
C SER A 34 -6.58 -3.83 9.15
N TRP A 35 -5.60 -4.55 8.60
CA TRP A 35 -4.51 -5.09 9.41
C TRP A 35 -3.60 -3.98 9.95
N ALA A 36 -3.36 -2.93 9.17
CA ALA A 36 -2.56 -1.79 9.62
C ALA A 36 -3.30 -0.99 10.70
N ARG A 37 -4.63 -0.84 10.57
CA ARG A 37 -5.46 -0.13 11.55
C ARG A 37 -5.75 -0.92 12.82
N GLY A 38 -5.56 -2.24 12.78
CA GLY A 38 -5.85 -3.11 13.93
C GLY A 38 -7.31 -3.55 14.03
N ASP A 39 -8.13 -3.34 13.00
CA ASP A 39 -9.54 -3.73 12.98
C ASP A 39 -9.84 -4.91 12.06
N ALA A 40 -8.82 -5.66 11.67
CA ALA A 40 -8.99 -6.83 10.81
C ALA A 40 -9.64 -7.99 11.55
N GLY A 41 -10.53 -8.70 10.85
CA GLY A 41 -11.05 -9.98 11.29
C GLY A 41 -10.16 -11.15 10.82
N PRO A 42 -10.43 -12.38 11.28
CA PRO A 42 -9.60 -13.55 10.92
C PRO A 42 -9.62 -13.86 9.42
N ASP A 43 -10.64 -13.44 8.70
CA ASP A 43 -10.76 -13.70 7.26
C ASP A 43 -10.44 -12.47 6.41
N SER A 44 -9.97 -11.38 7.02
CA SER A 44 -9.62 -10.17 6.28
C SER A 44 -8.39 -10.40 5.42
N ASP A 45 -8.43 -9.89 4.17
CA ASP A 45 -7.27 -9.89 3.30
C ASP A 45 -6.19 -8.98 3.87
N ILE A 46 -4.95 -9.32 3.56
CA ILE A 46 -3.79 -8.52 3.95
C ILE A 46 -3.46 -7.59 2.78
N ASP A 47 -3.74 -6.29 2.96
CA ASP A 47 -3.54 -5.29 1.93
C ASP A 47 -2.09 -4.81 1.92
N LEU A 48 -1.39 -5.10 0.83
CA LEU A 48 -0.01 -4.66 0.62
C LEU A 48 0.03 -3.65 -0.52
N CYS A 49 0.85 -2.63 -0.35
CA CYS A 49 1.09 -1.62 -1.38
C CYS A 49 2.55 -1.62 -1.80
N LEU A 50 2.76 -1.78 -3.09
CA LEU A 50 4.08 -1.76 -3.71
C LEU A 50 4.31 -0.38 -4.31
N VAL A 51 5.32 0.34 -3.84
CA VAL A 51 5.65 1.68 -4.31
C VAL A 51 6.83 1.57 -5.28
N ALA A 52 6.60 1.85 -6.55
CA ALA A 52 7.58 1.64 -7.61
C ALA A 52 7.48 2.73 -8.69
N PRO A 53 7.93 3.97 -8.37
CA PRO A 53 7.78 5.08 -9.31
C PRO A 53 8.59 4.93 -10.60
N GLU A 54 9.69 4.17 -10.57
CA GLU A 54 10.55 3.99 -11.74
C GLU A 54 10.19 2.75 -12.58
N ALA A 55 9.17 2.00 -12.20
CA ALA A 55 8.81 0.78 -12.91
C ALA A 55 8.30 1.06 -14.32
N GLU A 56 8.92 0.44 -15.32
CA GLU A 56 8.49 0.54 -16.72
C GLU A 56 7.39 -0.48 -17.03
N ASP A 57 7.50 -1.68 -16.46
CA ASP A 57 6.52 -2.75 -16.61
C ASP A 57 5.92 -3.09 -15.25
N ARG A 58 4.87 -2.37 -14.88
CA ARG A 58 4.20 -2.56 -13.59
C ARG A 58 3.52 -3.91 -13.47
N ALA A 59 2.91 -4.38 -14.55
CA ALA A 59 2.24 -5.68 -14.53
C ALA A 59 3.24 -6.82 -14.32
N GLY A 60 4.38 -6.77 -14.98
CA GLY A 60 5.45 -7.75 -14.82
C GLY A 60 6.04 -7.71 -13.41
N LEU A 61 6.27 -6.52 -12.88
CA LEU A 61 6.76 -6.34 -11.52
C LEU A 61 5.76 -6.91 -10.49
N TRP A 62 4.49 -6.63 -10.68
CA TRP A 62 3.42 -7.17 -9.81
C TRP A 62 3.44 -8.70 -9.80
N ARG A 63 3.47 -9.32 -10.98
CA ARG A 63 3.49 -10.79 -11.11
C ARG A 63 4.73 -11.39 -10.45
N GLU A 64 5.89 -10.78 -10.65
CA GLU A 64 7.13 -11.25 -10.05
C GLU A 64 7.07 -11.16 -8.52
N PHE A 65 6.58 -10.04 -8.00
CA PHE A 65 6.47 -9.85 -6.56
C PHE A 65 5.51 -10.86 -5.94
N VAL A 66 4.33 -11.02 -6.52
CA VAL A 66 3.30 -11.95 -6.03
C VAL A 66 3.83 -13.39 -6.00
N SER A 67 4.71 -13.77 -6.94
CA SER A 67 5.28 -15.11 -6.97
C SER A 67 6.09 -15.46 -5.71
N HIS A 68 6.55 -14.46 -4.97
CA HIS A 68 7.27 -14.65 -3.71
C HIS A 68 6.36 -14.72 -2.48
N LEU A 69 5.08 -14.38 -2.62
CA LEU A 69 4.12 -14.41 -1.52
C LEU A 69 3.50 -15.81 -1.41
N ARG A 70 3.39 -16.31 -0.19
CA ARG A 70 2.97 -17.70 0.06
C ARG A 70 1.50 -17.90 0.37
N SER A 71 0.72 -16.83 0.46
CA SER A 71 -0.69 -16.92 0.83
C SER A 71 -1.55 -16.20 -0.20
N GLU A 72 -2.72 -16.78 -0.50
CA GLU A 72 -3.74 -16.16 -1.36
C GLU A 72 -4.45 -14.98 -0.67
N LYS A 73 -4.24 -14.83 0.64
CA LYS A 73 -4.85 -13.73 1.41
C LYS A 73 -4.19 -12.37 1.20
N TYR A 74 -3.07 -12.32 0.50
CA TYR A 74 -2.41 -11.06 0.21
C TYR A 74 -3.08 -10.38 -0.99
N ASP A 75 -3.48 -9.15 -0.79
CA ASP A 75 -3.99 -8.28 -1.86
C ASP A 75 -2.92 -7.22 -2.15
N LEU A 76 -2.12 -7.46 -3.19
CA LEU A 76 -1.03 -6.57 -3.59
C LEU A 76 -1.51 -5.55 -4.59
N ARG A 77 -1.34 -4.27 -4.28
CA ARG A 77 -1.68 -3.16 -5.16
C ARG A 77 -0.43 -2.33 -5.45
N ILE A 78 -0.38 -1.72 -6.63
CA ILE A 78 0.71 -0.82 -7.01
C ILE A 78 0.28 0.60 -6.72
N PHE A 79 1.07 1.33 -5.93
CA PHE A 79 0.76 2.67 -5.46
C PHE A 79 0.48 3.64 -6.62
N GLU A 80 1.31 3.62 -7.67
CA GLU A 80 1.24 4.59 -8.77
C GLU A 80 -0.06 4.57 -9.56
N ILE A 81 -0.75 3.44 -9.57
CA ILE A 81 -2.02 3.30 -10.30
C ILE A 81 -3.26 3.49 -9.42
N LEU A 82 -3.07 3.76 -8.13
CA LEU A 82 -4.18 3.98 -7.20
C LEU A 82 -4.75 5.40 -7.34
N PRO A 83 -6.06 5.57 -7.14
CA PRO A 83 -6.61 6.92 -7.02
C PRO A 83 -6.03 7.65 -5.81
N LEU A 84 -6.05 8.98 -5.86
CA LEU A 84 -5.42 9.80 -4.81
C LEU A 84 -5.94 9.48 -3.41
N TYR A 85 -7.24 9.26 -3.25
CA TYR A 85 -7.81 8.98 -1.92
C TYR A 85 -7.34 7.65 -1.34
N ILE A 86 -7.00 6.66 -2.19
CA ILE A 86 -6.41 5.40 -1.72
C ILE A 86 -4.92 5.58 -1.46
N LYS A 87 -4.22 6.34 -2.31
CA LYS A 87 -2.82 6.71 -2.02
C LYS A 87 -2.70 7.33 -0.64
N MET A 88 -3.63 8.22 -0.29
CA MET A 88 -3.62 8.87 1.02
C MET A 88 -3.89 7.90 2.16
N ALA A 89 -4.75 6.90 1.96
CA ALA A 89 -4.94 5.85 2.95
C ALA A 89 -3.63 5.09 3.22
N VAL A 90 -2.89 4.78 2.16
CA VAL A 90 -1.58 4.13 2.28
C VAL A 90 -0.59 5.02 3.03
N ILE A 91 -0.53 6.31 2.68
CA ILE A 91 0.41 7.27 3.28
C ILE A 91 0.10 7.51 4.76
N GLU A 92 -1.17 7.69 5.11
CA GLU A 92 -1.57 8.08 6.46
C GLU A 92 -1.69 6.90 7.42
N GLU A 93 -2.19 5.77 6.96
CA GLU A 93 -2.47 4.60 7.79
C GLU A 93 -1.46 3.47 7.59
N GLY A 94 -0.67 3.53 6.52
CA GLY A 94 0.23 2.45 6.14
C GLY A 94 1.41 2.29 7.08
N GLN A 95 1.82 1.04 7.25
CA GLN A 95 3.00 0.67 8.00
C GLN A 95 4.08 0.23 7.01
N VAL A 96 5.23 0.89 7.05
CA VAL A 96 6.34 0.55 6.16
C VAL A 96 6.94 -0.78 6.58
N LEU A 97 6.87 -1.77 5.70
CA LEU A 97 7.45 -3.08 5.93
C LEU A 97 8.88 -3.15 5.41
N TRP A 98 9.15 -2.48 4.31
CA TRP A 98 10.46 -2.41 3.71
C TRP A 98 10.56 -1.13 2.87
N SER A 99 11.73 -0.52 2.85
CA SER A 99 12.03 0.58 1.93
C SER A 99 13.51 0.53 1.57
N ARG A 100 13.82 0.94 0.35
CA ARG A 100 15.23 1.07 -0.04
C ARG A 100 15.89 2.26 0.65
N ASP A 101 15.11 3.31 0.91
CA ASP A 101 15.52 4.52 1.63
C ASP A 101 14.26 5.19 2.17
N ILE A 102 14.13 5.24 3.50
CA ILE A 102 12.92 5.75 4.14
C ILE A 102 12.71 7.24 3.88
N LEU A 103 13.78 8.02 3.80
CA LEU A 103 13.68 9.46 3.52
C LEU A 103 13.21 9.69 2.08
N GLU A 104 13.73 8.92 1.13
CA GLU A 104 13.30 8.98 -0.26
C GLU A 104 11.81 8.64 -0.39
N LEU A 105 11.34 7.65 0.35
CA LEU A 105 9.93 7.26 0.36
C LEU A 105 9.05 8.41 0.87
N TYR A 106 9.43 9.05 1.97
CA TYR A 106 8.67 10.18 2.52
C TYR A 106 8.70 11.40 1.60
N GLU A 107 9.83 11.67 0.96
CA GLU A 107 9.93 12.74 -0.04
C GLU A 107 9.01 12.48 -1.23
N TYR A 108 8.92 11.23 -1.66
CA TYR A 108 8.03 10.83 -2.74
C TYR A 108 6.55 11.00 -2.35
N PHE A 109 6.21 10.73 -1.10
CA PHE A 109 4.83 10.86 -0.60
C PHE A 109 4.39 12.31 -0.40
N TYR A 110 5.30 13.22 -0.16
CA TYR A 110 4.98 14.60 0.22
C TYR A 110 4.10 15.35 -0.80
N PRO A 111 4.37 15.30 -2.12
CA PRO A 111 3.51 15.98 -3.09
C PRO A 111 2.06 15.48 -3.09
N PHE A 112 1.85 14.20 -2.80
CA PHE A 112 0.50 13.64 -2.72
C PHE A 112 -0.27 14.20 -1.54
N ARG A 113 0.40 14.38 -0.40
CA ARG A 113 -0.21 15.02 0.78
C ARG A 113 -0.64 16.44 0.49
N ARG A 114 0.18 17.20 -0.21
CA ARG A 114 -0.14 18.57 -0.59
C ARG A 114 -1.32 18.63 -1.55
N GLU A 115 -1.32 17.79 -2.55
CA GLU A 115 -2.43 17.71 -3.52
C GLU A 115 -3.74 17.36 -2.81
N TRP A 116 -3.69 16.40 -1.88
CA TRP A 116 -4.86 15.98 -1.12
C TRP A 116 -5.38 17.09 -0.22
N ASP A 117 -4.51 17.80 0.46
CA ASP A 117 -4.90 18.93 1.31
C ASP A 117 -5.60 20.02 0.49
N ASP A 118 -5.10 20.33 -0.69
CA ASP A 118 -5.72 21.29 -1.59
C ASP A 118 -7.14 20.83 -2.02
N GLN A 119 -7.28 19.57 -2.39
CA GLN A 119 -8.58 19.01 -2.78
C GLN A 119 -9.54 18.93 -1.60
N LYS A 120 -9.06 18.58 -0.44
CA LYS A 120 -9.83 18.50 0.80
C LYS A 120 -10.45 19.84 1.16
N HIS A 121 -9.69 20.91 1.02
CA HIS A 121 -10.18 22.27 1.24
C HIS A 121 -11.25 22.69 0.23
N ARG A 122 -11.12 22.23 -1.01
CA ARG A 122 -12.11 22.54 -2.06
C ARG A 122 -13.44 21.81 -1.86
N HIS A 123 -13.38 20.59 -1.35
CA HIS A 123 -14.55 19.70 -1.29
C HIS A 123 -15.15 19.56 0.11
N ASP A 124 -14.52 20.18 1.11
CA ASP A 124 -15.02 20.17 2.49
C ASP A 124 -15.37 18.77 3.02
N LEU A 125 -14.58 17.77 2.62
CA LEU A 125 -14.81 16.39 3.04
C LEU A 125 -14.44 16.21 4.51
N SER A 126 -15.36 15.66 5.31
CA SER A 126 -15.06 15.24 6.67
C SER A 126 -14.20 13.97 6.67
N PRO A 127 -13.48 13.68 7.78
CA PRO A 127 -12.75 12.42 7.88
C PRO A 127 -13.63 11.19 7.67
N GLY A 128 -14.88 11.22 8.12
CA GLY A 128 -15.83 10.13 7.92
C GLY A 128 -16.20 9.94 6.46
N GLU A 129 -16.46 11.03 5.76
CA GLU A 129 -16.75 10.99 4.33
C GLU A 129 -15.58 10.44 3.53
N MET A 130 -14.35 10.82 3.90
CA MET A 130 -13.16 10.29 3.25
C MET A 130 -13.01 8.78 3.45
N ARG A 131 -13.28 8.30 4.67
CA ARG A 131 -13.23 6.87 4.97
C ARG A 131 -14.27 6.09 4.17
N GLU A 132 -15.47 6.64 4.02
CA GLU A 132 -16.51 6.02 3.20
C GLU A 132 -16.12 5.93 1.74
N LEU A 133 -15.52 6.97 1.19
CA LEU A 133 -15.03 6.96 -0.18
C LEU A 133 -13.95 5.89 -0.38
N ILE A 134 -13.02 5.78 0.55
CA ILE A 134 -11.96 4.77 0.52
C ILE A 134 -12.57 3.37 0.59
N ALA A 135 -13.51 3.15 1.50
CA ALA A 135 -14.18 1.85 1.66
C ALA A 135 -14.98 1.47 0.41
N ALA A 136 -15.70 2.44 -0.18
CA ALA A 136 -16.46 2.22 -1.40
C ALA A 136 -15.55 1.83 -2.57
N ALA A 137 -14.40 2.49 -2.70
CA ALA A 137 -13.43 2.20 -3.75
C ALA A 137 -12.84 0.80 -3.59
N ARG A 138 -12.58 0.38 -2.36
CA ARG A 138 -12.08 -0.97 -2.08
C ARG A 138 -13.11 -2.03 -2.47
N ARG A 139 -14.39 -1.80 -2.12
CA ARG A 139 -15.47 -2.73 -2.49
C ARG A 139 -15.59 -2.86 -4.00
N ALA A 140 -15.52 -1.74 -4.72
CA ALA A 140 -15.60 -1.74 -6.18
C ALA A 140 -14.43 -2.51 -6.80
N ARG A 141 -13.22 -2.39 -6.23
CA ARG A 141 -12.03 -3.06 -6.75
C ARG A 141 -11.98 -4.55 -6.41
N ALA A 142 -12.51 -4.93 -5.25
CA ALA A 142 -12.54 -6.34 -4.84
C ALA A 142 -13.28 -7.23 -5.83
N GLY A 143 -14.25 -6.68 -6.56
CA GLY A 143 -14.99 -7.41 -7.59
C GLY A 143 -14.31 -7.46 -8.96
N GLY A 144 -13.27 -6.65 -9.20
CA GLY A 144 -12.68 -6.46 -10.53
C GLY A 144 -11.30 -7.08 -10.76
N GLY A 145 -10.64 -7.61 -9.76
CA GLY A 145 -9.28 -8.12 -9.86
C GLY A 145 -8.24 -7.01 -10.04
N PRO A 146 -6.98 -7.36 -10.14
CA PRO A 146 -5.91 -6.37 -10.33
C PRO A 146 -5.89 -5.77 -11.73
#